data_38a64ddd743dc6ff4422aafe684331ed
#
_entry.id   38a64ddd743dc6ff4422aafe684331ed
#
_cell.length_a   1.000
_cell.length_b   1.000
_cell.length_c   1.000
_cell.angle_alpha   90.00
_cell.angle_beta   90.00
_cell.angle_gamma   90.00
#
_symmetry.space_group_name_H-M   'P 1'
#
loop_
_entity.id
_entity.type
_entity.pdbx_description
1 polymer ?
#
loop_
_entity_poly.entity_id
_entity_poly.type
_entity_poly.pdbx_seq_one_letter_code
_entity_poly.pdbx_strand_id
1 'polypeptide(L)'
;MKQLVTVSKTSEPHIDLRTGQPYAKLIRGHAQFASAVGDYFGVDAEDVIPSAGASGAIETVRNHVFRLALKAGPVLLTVTPGYWRARESFQGFGFQVATVQTAADGFDINETTFIKKAAEVQPDIVYLSLPNNPTGAVFDPEKIVNGLPETTPIIFDLTLPSRQLNTRELARHLYRDYRGRRNFFLVGSTSKSHNTAEYRIGWTICANSEDAVQLRQENRNVVSSLSVEKASGELAKEPPVHDLIERSFQLLKRVEGAYGLALVEPARRAQSSYVLLEFMGDVEILRSGLRQQGIDVMWGPEFGLTDRYFRLEVSEPENVRVFIDALRADREKRQSA
;
A
#
# COMPACT_ATOMS: atom_id res chain seq x y z
N MET A 1 0.35 14.30 37.20
CA MET A 1 1.71 13.72 37.30
C MET A 1 1.83 12.72 36.13
N LYS A 2 2.57 13.11 35.08
CA LYS A 2 2.83 12.25 33.91
C LYS A 2 4.08 11.43 34.21
N GLN A 3 3.95 10.14 34.46
CA GLN A 3 5.11 9.25 34.47
C GLN A 3 5.52 8.96 33.02
N LEU A 4 6.64 9.49 32.65
CA LEU A 4 7.40 9.08 31.47
C LEU A 4 7.78 7.61 31.65
N VAL A 5 7.31 6.75 30.75
CA VAL A 5 7.78 5.37 30.65
C VAL A 5 9.16 5.44 29.99
N THR A 6 10.18 5.48 30.83
CA THR A 6 11.57 5.28 30.40
C THR A 6 11.74 3.81 30.10
N VAL A 7 11.95 3.45 28.83
CA VAL A 7 12.31 2.07 28.45
C VAL A 7 13.73 1.82 28.96
N SER A 8 13.83 1.16 30.09
CA SER A 8 15.11 0.74 30.65
C SER A 8 15.67 -0.44 29.83
N LYS A 9 16.96 -0.35 29.48
CA LYS A 9 17.73 -1.40 28.77
C LYS A 9 17.99 -2.66 29.58
N THR A 10 17.21 -2.97 30.60
CA THR A 10 17.43 -4.17 31.43
C THR A 10 16.56 -5.34 30.95
N SER A 11 17.20 -6.46 30.75
CA SER A 11 16.68 -7.71 30.17
C SER A 11 15.76 -8.52 31.10
N GLU A 12 15.20 -7.95 32.14
CA GLU A 12 14.29 -8.67 33.03
C GLU A 12 12.83 -8.58 32.58
N PRO A 13 12.08 -9.70 32.67
CA PRO A 13 10.70 -9.72 32.24
C PRO A 13 9.83 -8.87 33.17
N HIS A 14 9.31 -7.77 32.65
CA HIS A 14 8.33 -6.96 33.38
C HIS A 14 6.97 -7.65 33.31
N ILE A 15 6.45 -8.08 34.47
CA ILE A 15 5.11 -8.63 34.59
C ILE A 15 4.14 -7.51 34.93
N ASP A 16 3.21 -7.22 34.01
CA ASP A 16 2.12 -6.27 34.26
C ASP A 16 0.96 -7.00 34.98
N LEU A 17 0.91 -6.83 36.26
CA LEU A 17 -0.13 -7.45 37.10
C LEU A 17 -1.53 -6.83 36.89
N ARG A 18 -1.64 -5.71 36.22
CA ARG A 18 -2.93 -5.05 35.92
C ARG A 18 -3.71 -5.79 34.84
N THR A 19 -3.02 -6.42 33.89
CA THR A 19 -3.65 -7.11 32.76
C THR A 19 -3.60 -8.62 32.84
N GLY A 20 -2.84 -9.18 33.79
CA GLY A 20 -2.62 -10.63 33.93
C GLY A 20 -1.91 -11.29 32.75
N GLN A 21 -1.39 -10.50 31.80
CA GLN A 21 -0.73 -10.96 30.58
C GLN A 21 0.75 -10.55 30.59
N PRO A 22 1.66 -11.34 30.02
CA PRO A 22 3.06 -10.95 29.87
C PRO A 22 3.23 -9.87 28.80
N TYR A 23 2.79 -8.66 29.11
CA TYR A 23 2.86 -7.48 28.22
C TYR A 23 4.29 -7.22 27.71
N ALA A 24 5.29 -7.59 28.51
CA ALA A 24 6.70 -7.47 28.15
C ALA A 24 7.08 -8.25 26.88
N LYS A 25 6.40 -9.37 26.58
CA LYS A 25 6.65 -10.16 25.37
C LYS A 25 6.13 -9.44 24.13
N LEU A 26 4.97 -8.78 24.22
CA LEU A 26 4.38 -7.99 23.14
C LEU A 26 5.23 -6.75 22.85
N ILE A 27 5.63 -5.99 23.88
CA ILE A 27 6.46 -4.79 23.74
C ILE A 27 7.81 -5.14 23.12
N ARG A 28 8.46 -6.23 23.56
CA ARG A 28 9.72 -6.70 22.95
C ARG A 28 9.55 -7.10 21.49
N GLY A 29 8.44 -7.75 21.16
CA GLY A 29 8.12 -8.09 19.78
C GLY A 29 8.00 -6.85 18.88
N HIS A 30 7.29 -5.82 19.33
CA HIS A 30 7.16 -4.56 18.58
C HIS A 30 8.52 -3.89 18.38
N ALA A 31 9.36 -3.80 19.41
CA ALA A 31 10.69 -3.23 19.31
C ALA A 31 11.61 -4.04 18.37
N GLN A 32 11.55 -5.35 18.42
CA GLN A 32 12.28 -6.25 17.53
C GLN A 32 11.88 -6.05 16.08
N PHE A 33 10.57 -5.95 15.80
CA PHE A 33 10.09 -5.70 14.44
C PHE A 33 10.45 -4.30 13.94
N ALA A 34 10.33 -3.29 14.80
CA ALA A 34 10.76 -1.93 14.47
C ALA A 34 12.26 -1.89 14.12
N SER A 35 13.11 -2.62 14.87
CA SER A 35 14.53 -2.77 14.53
C SER A 35 14.72 -3.46 13.18
N ALA A 36 14.01 -4.56 12.91
CA ALA A 36 14.13 -5.26 11.62
C ALA A 36 13.72 -4.38 10.43
N VAL A 37 12.65 -3.57 10.58
CA VAL A 37 12.24 -2.58 9.57
C VAL A 37 13.29 -1.47 9.46
N GLY A 38 13.83 -0.99 10.59
CA GLY A 38 14.90 0.02 10.63
C GLY A 38 16.13 -0.43 9.87
N ASP A 39 16.61 -1.64 10.13
CA ASP A 39 17.75 -2.26 9.44
C ASP A 39 17.49 -2.45 7.94
N TYR A 40 16.29 -2.92 7.60
CA TYR A 40 15.91 -3.15 6.21
C TYR A 40 15.88 -1.86 5.38
N PHE A 41 15.26 -0.80 5.88
CA PHE A 41 15.14 0.46 5.16
C PHE A 41 16.28 1.45 5.44
N GLY A 42 17.11 1.23 6.45
CA GLY A 42 18.14 2.17 6.88
C GLY A 42 17.55 3.43 7.53
N VAL A 43 16.55 3.22 8.41
CA VAL A 43 15.86 4.27 9.18
C VAL A 43 15.98 3.97 10.67
N ASP A 44 15.76 4.98 11.51
CA ASP A 44 15.83 4.79 12.95
C ASP A 44 14.65 3.94 13.46
N ALA A 45 14.92 2.89 14.21
CA ALA A 45 13.88 1.99 14.74
C ALA A 45 12.85 2.73 15.63
N GLU A 46 13.27 3.83 16.25
CA GLU A 46 12.38 4.67 17.08
C GLU A 46 11.35 5.42 16.24
N ASP A 47 11.57 5.58 14.95
CA ASP A 47 10.65 6.22 14.02
C ASP A 47 9.72 5.22 13.32
N VAL A 48 9.83 3.93 13.66
CA VAL A 48 9.01 2.85 13.10
C VAL A 48 7.89 2.46 14.07
N ILE A 49 6.66 2.41 13.56
CA ILE A 49 5.46 1.99 14.30
C ILE A 49 4.92 0.69 13.67
N PRO A 50 5.03 -0.45 14.34
CA PRO A 50 4.41 -1.71 13.89
C PRO A 50 2.89 -1.63 13.83
N SER A 51 2.28 -2.29 12.84
CA SER A 51 0.83 -2.26 12.61
C SER A 51 0.30 -3.58 12.05
N ALA A 52 -1.03 -3.76 12.08
CA ALA A 52 -1.71 -4.92 11.52
C ALA A 52 -1.82 -4.81 9.99
N GLY A 53 -0.69 -4.96 9.29
CA GLY A 53 -0.55 -4.72 7.86
C GLY A 53 -0.56 -3.23 7.51
N ALA A 54 -0.41 -2.91 6.22
CA ALA A 54 -0.46 -1.52 5.74
C ALA A 54 -1.82 -0.85 6.04
N SER A 55 -2.93 -1.61 6.04
CA SER A 55 -4.24 -1.08 6.41
C SER A 55 -4.25 -0.52 7.83
N GLY A 56 -3.69 -1.25 8.80
CA GLY A 56 -3.57 -0.77 10.19
C GLY A 56 -2.64 0.45 10.30
N ALA A 57 -1.59 0.53 9.48
CA ALA A 57 -0.72 1.70 9.39
C ALA A 57 -1.49 2.94 8.91
N ILE A 58 -2.22 2.81 7.79
CA ILE A 58 -3.06 3.87 7.23
C ILE A 58 -4.10 4.34 8.25
N GLU A 59 -4.77 3.41 8.92
CA GLU A 59 -5.78 3.72 9.94
C GLU A 59 -5.20 4.48 11.14
N THR A 60 -4.01 4.09 11.59
CA THR A 60 -3.33 4.79 12.69
C THR A 60 -3.04 6.24 12.31
N VAL A 61 -2.46 6.49 11.14
CA VAL A 61 -2.19 7.85 10.65
C VAL A 61 -3.49 8.62 10.40
N ARG A 62 -4.51 8.01 9.79
CA ARG A 62 -5.84 8.61 9.60
C ARG A 62 -6.43 9.10 10.93
N ASN A 63 -6.42 8.24 11.96
CA ASN A 63 -6.97 8.57 13.27
C ASN A 63 -6.21 9.72 13.93
N HIS A 64 -4.88 9.75 13.77
CA HIS A 64 -4.03 10.82 14.25
C HIS A 64 -4.40 12.15 13.59
N VAL A 65 -4.40 12.19 12.27
CA VAL A 65 -4.72 13.41 11.51
C VAL A 65 -6.15 13.89 11.77
N PHE A 66 -7.13 12.99 11.88
CA PHE A 66 -8.50 13.35 12.20
C PHE A 66 -8.61 14.12 13.54
N ARG A 67 -7.83 13.71 14.55
CA ARG A 67 -7.79 14.42 15.84
C ARG A 67 -7.12 15.78 15.77
N LEU A 68 -6.16 15.95 14.86
CA LEU A 68 -5.49 17.23 14.65
C LEU A 68 -6.34 18.21 13.84
N ALA A 69 -7.20 17.71 12.97
CA ALA A 69 -7.99 18.49 12.02
C ALA A 69 -9.16 19.22 12.69
N LEU A 70 -9.11 19.78 13.80
CA LEU A 70 -10.04 20.62 14.59
C LEU A 70 -11.33 21.10 13.90
N LYS A 71 -11.78 20.45 12.81
CA LYS A 71 -12.99 20.77 12.01
C LYS A 71 -13.78 19.51 11.68
N ALA A 72 -15.07 19.68 11.45
CA ALA A 72 -15.92 18.61 10.94
C ALA A 72 -15.63 18.34 9.45
N GLY A 73 -15.46 17.07 9.08
CA GLY A 73 -15.26 16.66 7.70
C GLY A 73 -13.92 17.11 7.10
N PRO A 74 -12.77 16.69 7.68
CA PRO A 74 -11.48 16.96 7.08
C PRO A 74 -11.38 16.35 5.67
N VAL A 75 -10.51 16.90 4.82
CA VAL A 75 -10.41 16.54 3.40
C VAL A 75 -9.20 15.64 3.16
N LEU A 76 -9.45 14.45 2.62
CA LEU A 76 -8.43 13.62 1.98
C LEU A 76 -8.29 14.01 0.52
N LEU A 77 -7.07 14.21 0.02
CA LEU A 77 -6.78 14.26 -1.40
C LEU A 77 -6.03 12.99 -1.83
N THR A 78 -6.51 12.36 -2.89
CA THR A 78 -5.91 11.16 -3.50
C THR A 78 -6.14 11.14 -5.01
N VAL A 79 -5.82 10.03 -5.68
CA VAL A 79 -6.07 9.84 -7.12
C VAL A 79 -7.20 8.84 -7.36
N THR A 80 -7.81 8.92 -8.55
CA THR A 80 -8.75 7.91 -9.04
C THR A 80 -8.38 7.55 -10.50
N PRO A 81 -8.19 6.26 -10.82
CA PRO A 81 -8.27 5.09 -9.93
C PRO A 81 -7.13 5.06 -8.91
N GLY A 82 -7.45 4.62 -7.70
CA GLY A 82 -6.52 4.52 -6.59
C GLY A 82 -6.91 3.40 -5.62
N TYR A 83 -6.14 3.19 -4.57
CA TYR A 83 -6.41 2.14 -3.60
C TYR A 83 -7.74 2.40 -2.86
N TRP A 84 -8.79 1.73 -3.31
CA TRP A 84 -10.17 1.96 -2.90
C TRP A 84 -10.39 1.78 -1.38
N ARG A 85 -9.74 0.78 -0.75
CA ARG A 85 -9.89 0.54 0.70
C ARG A 85 -9.38 1.68 1.56
N ALA A 86 -8.29 2.36 1.15
CA ALA A 86 -7.86 3.57 1.84
C ALA A 86 -8.95 4.64 1.74
N ARG A 87 -9.45 4.92 0.53
CA ARG A 87 -10.53 5.88 0.31
C ARG A 87 -11.75 5.59 1.18
N GLU A 88 -12.24 4.34 1.16
CA GLU A 88 -13.40 3.93 1.98
C GLU A 88 -13.12 4.06 3.47
N SER A 89 -11.92 3.69 3.92
CA SER A 89 -11.50 3.81 5.31
C SER A 89 -11.54 5.27 5.79
N PHE A 90 -11.08 6.22 4.97
CA PHE A 90 -11.14 7.63 5.28
C PHE A 90 -12.59 8.15 5.25
N GLN A 91 -13.37 7.81 4.23
CA GLN A 91 -14.78 8.20 4.11
C GLN A 91 -15.61 7.69 5.28
N GLY A 92 -15.48 6.40 5.62
CA GLY A 92 -16.17 5.78 6.74
C GLY A 92 -15.82 6.39 8.10
N PHE A 93 -14.66 7.05 8.20
CA PHE A 93 -14.22 7.74 9.40
C PHE A 93 -14.63 9.21 9.46
N GLY A 94 -15.23 9.74 8.40
CA GLY A 94 -15.78 11.11 8.35
C GLY A 94 -14.96 12.10 7.52
N PHE A 95 -13.98 11.66 6.73
CA PHE A 95 -13.30 12.52 5.77
C PHE A 95 -14.15 12.75 4.52
N GLN A 96 -14.11 13.97 4.00
CA GLN A 96 -14.48 14.25 2.61
C GLN A 96 -13.33 13.80 1.70
N VAL A 97 -13.64 13.25 0.52
CA VAL A 97 -12.60 12.78 -0.41
C VAL A 97 -12.62 13.62 -1.68
N ALA A 98 -11.53 14.31 -1.92
CA ALA A 98 -11.20 14.95 -3.20
C ALA A 98 -10.27 14.03 -4.00
N THR A 99 -10.46 13.95 -5.31
CA THR A 99 -9.64 13.10 -6.18
C THR A 99 -9.12 13.84 -7.40
N VAL A 100 -7.94 13.42 -7.88
CA VAL A 100 -7.42 13.74 -9.20
C VAL A 100 -7.70 12.54 -10.10
N GLN A 101 -8.43 12.77 -11.19
CA GLN A 101 -8.73 11.72 -12.18
C GLN A 101 -7.53 11.50 -13.09
N THR A 102 -7.06 10.25 -13.22
CA THR A 102 -5.87 9.93 -14.04
C THR A 102 -6.20 9.15 -15.31
N ALA A 103 -7.43 8.66 -15.46
CA ALA A 103 -7.82 7.85 -16.63
C ALA A 103 -7.71 8.62 -17.95
N ALA A 104 -8.00 9.91 -17.96
CA ALA A 104 -7.87 10.77 -19.15
C ALA A 104 -6.41 10.99 -19.56
N ASP A 105 -5.46 10.87 -18.63
CA ASP A 105 -4.02 11.02 -18.84
C ASP A 105 -3.32 9.66 -18.99
N GLY A 106 -4.02 8.65 -19.46
CA GLY A 106 -3.49 7.29 -19.64
C GLY A 106 -3.12 6.59 -18.34
N PHE A 107 -3.75 6.99 -17.24
CA PHE A 107 -3.54 6.49 -15.87
C PHE A 107 -2.24 6.94 -15.20
N ASP A 108 -1.48 7.83 -15.81
CA ASP A 108 -0.32 8.46 -15.18
C ASP A 108 -0.75 9.49 -14.11
N ILE A 109 0.08 9.66 -13.10
CA ILE A 109 -0.12 10.69 -12.09
C ILE A 109 0.75 11.89 -12.48
N ASN A 110 0.09 12.98 -12.91
CA ASN A 110 0.75 14.23 -13.20
C ASN A 110 0.88 15.06 -11.92
N GLU A 111 2.12 15.24 -11.43
CA GLU A 111 2.40 15.91 -10.17
C GLU A 111 1.93 17.37 -10.17
N THR A 112 2.10 18.07 -11.29
CA THR A 112 1.65 19.47 -11.41
C THR A 112 0.13 19.59 -11.28
N THR A 113 -0.62 18.71 -11.95
CA THR A 113 -2.07 18.64 -11.83
C THR A 113 -2.50 18.30 -10.39
N PHE A 114 -1.78 17.36 -9.76
CA PHE A 114 -2.05 16.98 -8.38
C PHE A 114 -1.82 18.13 -7.40
N ILE A 115 -0.69 18.84 -7.52
CA ILE A 115 -0.33 20.00 -6.68
C ILE A 115 -1.33 21.15 -6.89
N LYS A 116 -1.73 21.42 -8.14
CA LYS A 116 -2.77 22.39 -8.42
C LYS A 116 -4.08 22.04 -7.73
N LYS A 117 -4.49 20.77 -7.80
CA LYS A 117 -5.69 20.31 -7.11
C LYS A 117 -5.58 20.44 -5.60
N ALA A 118 -4.42 20.15 -5.02
CA ALA A 118 -4.14 20.34 -3.60
C ALA A 118 -4.30 21.82 -3.18
N ALA A 119 -3.78 22.75 -3.98
CA ALA A 119 -3.96 24.18 -3.73
C ALA A 119 -5.44 24.64 -3.77
N GLU A 120 -6.25 24.02 -4.65
CA GLU A 120 -7.69 24.31 -4.76
C GLU A 120 -8.47 23.79 -3.55
N VAL A 121 -8.21 22.55 -3.10
CA VAL A 121 -9.03 21.89 -2.08
C VAL A 121 -8.50 22.03 -0.67
N GLN A 122 -7.22 22.43 -0.51
CA GLN A 122 -6.53 22.57 0.77
C GLN A 122 -6.72 21.34 1.68
N PRO A 123 -6.18 20.18 1.27
CA PRO A 123 -6.44 18.93 1.97
C PRO A 123 -5.83 18.91 3.36
N ASP A 124 -6.52 18.25 4.28
CA ASP A 124 -6.00 17.97 5.63
C ASP A 124 -5.05 16.77 5.63
N ILE A 125 -5.07 15.96 4.58
CA ILE A 125 -4.15 14.85 4.35
C ILE A 125 -4.11 14.46 2.87
N VAL A 126 -2.93 14.09 2.42
CA VAL A 126 -2.69 13.45 1.11
C VAL A 126 -2.38 11.97 1.31
N TYR A 127 -3.00 11.11 0.51
CA TYR A 127 -2.68 9.69 0.43
C TYR A 127 -2.40 9.30 -1.02
N LEU A 128 -1.22 8.70 -1.25
CA LEU A 128 -0.83 8.17 -2.56
C LEU A 128 -0.11 6.83 -2.38
N SER A 129 -0.50 5.80 -3.15
CA SER A 129 0.30 4.57 -3.25
C SER A 129 1.34 4.69 -4.36
N LEU A 130 2.53 4.16 -4.11
CA LEU A 130 3.67 4.23 -5.02
C LEU A 130 4.39 2.87 -5.09
N PRO A 131 4.23 2.10 -6.17
CA PRO A 131 3.38 2.38 -7.33
C PRO A 131 1.90 2.48 -7.00
N ASN A 132 1.14 3.20 -7.85
CA ASN A 132 -0.29 3.35 -7.62
C ASN A 132 -1.05 2.02 -7.82
N ASN A 133 -1.96 1.72 -6.93
CA ASN A 133 -2.86 0.57 -7.00
C ASN A 133 -4.24 1.03 -7.51
N PRO A 134 -4.75 0.59 -8.67
CA PRO A 134 -4.33 -0.60 -9.43
C PRO A 134 -3.46 -0.32 -10.66
N THR A 135 -3.17 0.94 -11.01
CA THR A 135 -2.64 1.32 -12.32
C THR A 135 -1.16 0.99 -12.52
N GLY A 136 -0.40 0.85 -11.42
CA GLY A 136 1.06 0.76 -11.46
C GLY A 136 1.76 2.09 -11.74
N ALA A 137 1.04 3.21 -11.82
CA ALA A 137 1.67 4.51 -12.07
C ALA A 137 2.73 4.84 -11.02
N VAL A 138 3.87 5.30 -11.50
CA VAL A 138 4.99 5.80 -10.70
C VAL A 138 5.09 7.30 -10.95
N PHE A 139 5.20 8.08 -9.92
CA PHE A 139 5.34 9.53 -9.96
C PHE A 139 6.56 9.95 -9.15
N ASP A 140 6.95 11.22 -9.27
CA ASP A 140 8.03 11.81 -8.49
C ASP A 140 7.49 12.27 -7.12
N PRO A 141 7.77 11.53 -6.03
CA PRO A 141 7.24 11.86 -4.71
C PRO A 141 7.83 13.17 -4.17
N GLU A 142 9.07 13.54 -4.54
CA GLU A 142 9.71 14.76 -4.09
C GLU A 142 9.02 16.00 -4.67
N LYS A 143 8.62 15.96 -5.95
CA LYS A 143 7.81 17.03 -6.52
C LYS A 143 6.50 17.22 -5.79
N ILE A 144 5.83 16.13 -5.41
CA ILE A 144 4.60 16.20 -4.62
C ILE A 144 4.89 16.84 -3.26
N VAL A 145 5.89 16.33 -2.53
CA VAL A 145 6.22 16.84 -1.19
C VAL A 145 6.61 18.32 -1.22
N ASN A 146 7.44 18.72 -2.19
CA ASN A 146 7.93 20.09 -2.31
C ASN A 146 6.87 21.05 -2.87
N GLY A 147 5.86 20.53 -3.56
CA GLY A 147 4.74 21.31 -4.09
C GLY A 147 3.58 21.51 -3.11
N LEU A 148 3.62 20.87 -1.94
CA LEU A 148 2.59 20.98 -0.91
C LEU A 148 3.08 21.84 0.27
N PRO A 149 2.17 22.53 1.00
CA PRO A 149 2.53 23.19 2.25
C PRO A 149 3.21 22.19 3.20
N GLU A 150 4.24 22.65 3.92
CA GLU A 150 5.00 21.82 4.86
C GLU A 150 4.11 21.23 5.97
N THR A 151 3.06 21.93 6.30
CA THR A 151 2.06 21.51 7.31
C THR A 151 1.09 20.45 6.82
N THR A 152 1.02 20.18 5.51
CA THR A 152 0.09 19.18 4.95
C THR A 152 0.58 17.77 5.27
N PRO A 153 -0.21 16.95 6.00
CA PRO A 153 0.10 15.55 6.23
C PRO A 153 0.13 14.74 4.94
N ILE A 154 1.14 13.88 4.80
CA ILE A 154 1.32 13.04 3.60
C ILE A 154 1.55 11.58 4.01
N ILE A 155 0.82 10.67 3.38
CA ILE A 155 1.06 9.23 3.40
C ILE A 155 1.50 8.78 2.01
N PHE A 156 2.72 8.22 1.91
CA PHE A 156 3.08 7.38 0.77
C PHE A 156 2.99 5.90 1.17
N ASP A 157 2.16 5.16 0.45
CA ASP A 157 1.98 3.73 0.64
C ASP A 157 2.92 2.96 -0.32
N LEU A 158 3.96 2.38 0.25
CA LEU A 158 5.01 1.63 -0.45
C LEU A 158 4.78 0.11 -0.38
N THR A 159 3.53 -0.33 -0.17
CA THR A 159 3.20 -1.75 0.02
C THR A 159 3.42 -2.58 -1.23
N LEU A 160 3.21 -2.02 -2.42
CA LEU A 160 3.34 -2.77 -3.66
C LEU A 160 4.79 -2.82 -4.13
N PRO A 161 5.36 -4.03 -4.29
CA PRO A 161 6.66 -4.18 -4.94
C PRO A 161 6.56 -3.83 -6.43
N SER A 162 7.65 -3.36 -7.00
CA SER A 162 7.81 -3.10 -8.43
C SER A 162 9.22 -3.49 -8.86
N ARG A 163 9.35 -4.01 -10.08
CA ARG A 163 10.67 -4.31 -10.65
C ARG A 163 11.41 -3.06 -11.10
N GLN A 164 10.68 -1.98 -11.38
CA GLN A 164 11.25 -0.72 -11.88
C GLN A 164 11.46 0.32 -10.78
N LEU A 165 10.89 0.10 -9.61
CA LEU A 165 11.00 1.01 -8.47
C LEU A 165 11.54 0.23 -7.26
N ASN A 166 12.76 0.54 -6.85
CA ASN A 166 13.32 0.01 -5.61
C ASN A 166 12.69 0.75 -4.41
N THR A 167 11.59 0.19 -3.90
CA THR A 167 10.84 0.79 -2.79
C THR A 167 11.66 0.90 -1.51
N ARG A 168 12.65 0.01 -1.32
CA ARG A 168 13.56 0.04 -0.17
C ARG A 168 14.48 1.27 -0.21
N GLU A 169 15.12 1.51 -1.36
CA GLU A 169 15.97 2.67 -1.54
C GLU A 169 15.16 3.97 -1.53
N LEU A 170 14.00 3.95 -2.16
CA LEU A 170 13.09 5.09 -2.15
C LEU A 170 12.68 5.47 -0.72
N ALA A 171 12.28 4.51 0.11
CA ALA A 171 11.91 4.78 1.49
C ALA A 171 13.08 5.38 2.29
N ARG A 172 14.29 4.82 2.12
CA ARG A 172 15.52 5.35 2.74
C ARG A 172 15.81 6.78 2.31
N HIS A 173 15.70 7.06 1.01
CA HIS A 173 15.92 8.38 0.45
C HIS A 173 14.93 9.40 0.99
N LEU A 174 13.64 9.10 0.90
CA LEU A 174 12.57 9.98 1.40
C LEU A 174 12.68 10.23 2.92
N TYR A 175 12.96 9.18 3.70
CA TYR A 175 13.16 9.34 5.14
C TYR A 175 14.34 10.26 5.45
N ARG A 176 15.47 10.09 4.79
CA ARG A 176 16.67 10.89 5.01
C ARG A 176 16.46 12.35 4.61
N ASP A 177 15.89 12.59 3.43
CA ASP A 177 15.81 13.92 2.83
C ASP A 177 14.68 14.77 3.47
N TYR A 178 13.64 14.10 4.01
CA TYR A 178 12.56 14.78 4.74
C TYR A 178 12.62 14.55 6.25
N ARG A 179 13.76 14.12 6.78
CA ARG A 179 13.94 13.91 8.21
C ARG A 179 13.65 15.20 8.99
N GLY A 180 12.81 15.09 10.01
CA GLY A 180 12.34 16.24 10.80
C GLY A 180 11.05 16.86 10.28
N ARG A 181 10.62 16.57 9.04
CA ARG A 181 9.33 17.03 8.52
C ARG A 181 8.18 16.40 9.31
N ARG A 182 7.32 17.25 9.87
CA ARG A 182 6.13 16.81 10.59
C ARG A 182 5.09 16.22 9.65
N ASN A 183 4.35 15.24 10.16
CA ASN A 183 3.23 14.63 9.45
C ASN A 183 3.60 14.02 8.09
N PHE A 184 4.83 13.50 7.93
CA PHE A 184 5.26 12.78 6.75
C PHE A 184 5.47 11.30 7.08
N PHE A 185 4.68 10.45 6.42
CA PHE A 185 4.55 9.03 6.75
C PHE A 185 4.78 8.15 5.53
N LEU A 186 5.64 7.14 5.68
CA LEU A 186 5.78 6.05 4.73
C LEU A 186 5.15 4.81 5.35
N VAL A 187 4.18 4.21 4.66
CA VAL A 187 3.52 2.99 5.16
C VAL A 187 3.84 1.81 4.25
N GLY A 188 3.86 0.61 4.84
CA GLY A 188 4.13 -0.60 4.09
C GLY A 188 3.80 -1.87 4.87
N SER A 189 4.01 -3.00 4.21
CA SER A 189 3.86 -4.32 4.83
C SER A 189 4.70 -5.37 4.10
N THR A 190 4.96 -6.51 4.75
CA THR A 190 5.60 -7.67 4.12
C THR A 190 4.63 -8.45 3.21
N SER A 191 3.34 -8.13 3.25
CA SER A 191 2.27 -8.90 2.61
C SER A 191 2.46 -9.13 1.11
N LYS A 192 3.03 -8.15 0.39
CA LYS A 192 3.19 -8.22 -1.06
C LYS A 192 4.64 -8.42 -1.51
N SER A 193 5.60 -7.80 -0.83
CA SER A 193 7.02 -7.94 -1.15
C SER A 193 7.57 -9.32 -0.77
N HIS A 194 7.11 -9.90 0.34
CA HIS A 194 7.59 -11.17 0.88
C HIS A 194 6.55 -12.29 0.84
N ASN A 195 5.40 -12.05 0.18
CA ASN A 195 4.29 -13.00 0.07
C ASN A 195 3.82 -13.55 1.43
N THR A 196 3.64 -12.66 2.41
CA THR A 196 3.30 -13.01 3.81
C THR A 196 2.01 -12.34 4.27
N ALA A 197 1.01 -12.31 3.39
CA ALA A 197 -0.26 -11.62 3.66
C ALA A 197 -0.98 -12.17 4.90
N GLU A 198 -0.79 -13.44 5.22
CA GLU A 198 -1.37 -14.14 6.38
C GLU A 198 -0.80 -13.67 7.72
N TYR A 199 0.41 -13.11 7.75
CA TYR A 199 1.02 -12.63 9.00
C TYR A 199 0.40 -11.33 9.50
N ARG A 200 -0.33 -10.62 8.65
CA ARG A 200 -1.00 -9.37 9.01
C ARG A 200 -0.08 -8.38 9.72
N ILE A 201 1.10 -8.13 9.14
CA ILE A 201 2.07 -7.21 9.70
C ILE A 201 2.51 -6.15 8.69
N GLY A 202 2.64 -4.93 9.19
CA GLY A 202 3.09 -3.76 8.45
C GLY A 202 3.69 -2.73 9.38
N TRP A 203 3.97 -1.58 8.84
CA TRP A 203 4.64 -0.49 9.55
C TRP A 203 4.23 0.89 9.03
N THR A 204 4.41 1.87 9.88
CA THR A 204 4.56 3.29 9.52
C THR A 204 5.97 3.72 9.86
N ILE A 205 6.68 4.35 8.93
CA ILE A 205 7.92 5.08 9.17
C ILE A 205 7.55 6.57 9.23
N CYS A 206 7.89 7.22 10.34
CA CYS A 206 7.68 8.64 10.54
C CYS A 206 8.98 9.40 10.22
N ALA A 207 8.93 10.44 9.41
CA ALA A 207 10.10 11.27 9.16
C ALA A 207 10.46 12.16 10.36
N ASN A 208 9.54 12.31 11.32
CA ASN A 208 9.71 13.10 12.54
C ASN A 208 9.49 12.24 13.78
N SER A 209 10.43 12.27 14.70
CA SER A 209 10.40 11.43 15.91
C SER A 209 9.29 11.82 16.91
N GLU A 210 8.84 13.09 16.92
CA GLU A 210 7.70 13.49 17.76
C GLU A 210 6.39 12.87 17.23
N ASP A 211 6.22 12.81 15.90
CA ASP A 211 5.10 12.12 15.28
C ASP A 211 5.13 10.63 15.62
N ALA A 212 6.32 10.01 15.57
CA ALA A 212 6.48 8.61 15.96
C ALA A 212 6.07 8.35 17.42
N VAL A 213 6.45 9.23 18.34
CA VAL A 213 6.03 9.14 19.75
C VAL A 213 4.51 9.26 19.88
N GLN A 214 3.89 10.21 19.18
CA GLN A 214 2.43 10.42 19.22
C GLN A 214 1.70 9.23 18.62
N LEU A 215 2.08 8.77 17.41
CA LEU A 215 1.45 7.62 16.78
C LEU A 215 1.59 6.36 17.64
N ARG A 216 2.73 6.15 18.29
CA ARG A 216 2.93 4.98 19.17
C ARG A 216 1.99 5.00 20.37
N GLN A 217 1.72 6.15 20.97
CA GLN A 217 0.75 6.31 22.04
C GLN A 217 -0.69 6.08 21.61
N GLU A 218 -0.98 6.42 20.37
CA GLU A 218 -2.33 6.33 19.77
C GLU A 218 -2.59 5.00 19.08
N ASN A 219 -1.55 4.26 18.72
CA ASN A 219 -1.67 2.99 18.01
C ASN A 219 -2.38 1.95 18.88
N ARG A 220 -3.58 1.56 18.45
CA ARG A 220 -4.39 0.51 19.07
C ARG A 220 -4.23 -0.85 18.37
N ASN A 221 -3.44 -0.91 17.32
CA ASN A 221 -3.19 -2.15 16.59
C ASN A 221 -2.27 -3.07 17.40
N VAL A 222 -2.81 -4.18 17.83
CA VAL A 222 -2.04 -5.23 18.47
C VAL A 222 -1.55 -6.19 17.41
N VAL A 223 -0.24 -6.33 17.29
CA VAL A 223 0.38 -7.29 16.38
C VAL A 223 0.81 -8.52 17.15
N SER A 224 0.46 -9.70 16.65
CA SER A 224 0.82 -10.99 17.28
C SER A 224 2.35 -11.14 17.36
N SER A 225 2.86 -11.64 18.47
CA SER A 225 4.30 -11.93 18.62
C SER A 225 4.80 -12.97 17.61
N LEU A 226 3.95 -13.91 17.21
CA LEU A 226 4.27 -14.89 16.17
C LEU A 226 4.40 -14.20 14.79
N SER A 227 3.47 -13.29 14.47
CA SER A 227 3.56 -12.50 13.22
C SER A 227 4.82 -11.65 13.18
N VAL A 228 5.19 -11.04 14.30
CA VAL A 228 6.42 -10.25 14.44
C VAL A 228 7.65 -11.11 14.16
N GLU A 229 7.77 -12.26 14.83
CA GLU A 229 8.90 -13.18 14.68
C GLU A 229 9.06 -13.62 13.21
N LYS A 230 7.97 -14.06 12.59
CA LYS A 230 7.96 -14.51 11.19
C LYS A 230 8.33 -13.39 10.23
N ALA A 231 7.69 -12.23 10.36
CA ALA A 231 7.93 -11.10 9.45
C ALA A 231 9.34 -10.51 9.61
N SER A 232 9.90 -10.47 10.82
CA SER A 232 11.28 -10.06 11.03
C SER A 232 12.27 -11.00 10.31
N GLY A 233 11.99 -12.31 10.35
CA GLY A 233 12.78 -13.30 9.62
C GLY A 233 12.67 -13.16 8.09
N GLU A 234 11.51 -12.76 7.58
CA GLU A 234 11.33 -12.52 6.13
C GLU A 234 12.01 -11.22 5.68
N LEU A 235 11.95 -10.15 6.45
CA LEU A 235 12.65 -8.89 6.14
C LEU A 235 14.18 -9.05 6.04
N ALA A 236 14.74 -10.06 6.69
CA ALA A 236 16.17 -10.36 6.56
C ALA A 236 16.57 -11.00 5.21
N LYS A 237 15.59 -11.36 4.38
CA LYS A 237 15.78 -11.98 3.07
C LYS A 237 15.54 -10.97 1.95
N GLU A 238 16.09 -11.25 0.77
CA GLU A 238 15.67 -10.52 -0.43
C GLU A 238 14.22 -10.88 -0.80
N PRO A 239 13.42 -9.89 -1.25
CA PRO A 239 12.04 -10.13 -1.62
C PRO A 239 11.93 -11.13 -2.80
N PRO A 240 11.30 -12.29 -2.62
CA PRO A 240 11.22 -13.31 -3.68
C PRO A 240 10.29 -12.92 -4.83
N VAL A 241 9.44 -11.92 -4.60
CA VAL A 241 8.34 -11.57 -5.50
C VAL A 241 8.81 -10.96 -6.83
N HIS A 242 10.01 -10.37 -6.88
CA HIS A 242 10.51 -9.73 -8.10
C HIS A 242 10.66 -10.70 -9.28
N ASP A 243 11.23 -11.88 -9.06
CA ASP A 243 11.36 -12.93 -10.08
C ASP A 243 10.01 -13.51 -10.47
N LEU A 244 9.09 -13.65 -9.52
CA LEU A 244 7.73 -14.13 -9.78
C LEU A 244 6.95 -13.14 -10.65
N ILE A 245 7.03 -11.87 -10.36
CA ILE A 245 6.44 -10.80 -11.18
C ILE A 245 7.00 -10.83 -12.61
N GLU A 246 8.33 -10.96 -12.76
CA GLU A 246 8.95 -11.09 -14.09
C GLU A 246 8.32 -12.20 -14.91
N ARG A 247 8.28 -13.41 -14.33
CA ARG A 247 7.70 -14.60 -15.02
C ARG A 247 6.24 -14.37 -15.40
N SER A 248 5.46 -13.75 -14.52
CA SER A 248 4.06 -13.42 -14.77
C SER A 248 3.90 -12.43 -15.93
N PHE A 249 4.73 -11.38 -15.96
CA PHE A 249 4.73 -10.41 -17.06
C PHE A 249 5.13 -11.05 -18.38
N GLN A 250 6.07 -11.98 -18.40
CA GLN A 250 6.42 -12.74 -19.62
C GLN A 250 5.23 -13.58 -20.13
N LEU A 251 4.41 -14.13 -19.25
CA LEU A 251 3.19 -14.84 -19.63
C LEU A 251 2.14 -13.88 -20.21
N LEU A 252 1.88 -12.75 -19.54
CA LEU A 252 0.91 -11.75 -20.01
C LEU A 252 1.30 -11.15 -21.36
N LYS A 253 2.57 -10.84 -21.60
CA LYS A 253 3.07 -10.31 -22.88
C LYS A 253 2.78 -11.25 -24.06
N ARG A 254 2.74 -12.56 -23.83
CA ARG A 254 2.45 -13.55 -24.89
C ARG A 254 0.99 -13.51 -25.33
N VAL A 255 0.10 -13.00 -24.50
CA VAL A 255 -1.35 -12.96 -24.75
C VAL A 255 -1.87 -11.52 -24.90
N GLU A 256 -1.02 -10.54 -24.70
CA GLU A 256 -1.35 -9.13 -24.90
C GLU A 256 -1.75 -8.89 -26.36
N GLY A 257 -2.87 -8.16 -26.58
CA GLY A 257 -3.48 -8.00 -27.89
C GLY A 257 -4.29 -9.21 -28.36
N ALA A 258 -4.01 -10.40 -27.81
CA ALA A 258 -4.89 -11.56 -28.00
C ALA A 258 -6.06 -11.50 -27.02
N TYR A 259 -7.14 -12.15 -27.34
CA TYR A 259 -8.36 -12.22 -26.51
C TYR A 259 -8.98 -10.86 -26.15
N GLY A 260 -8.60 -9.76 -26.81
CA GLY A 260 -9.08 -8.42 -26.50
C GLY A 260 -8.51 -7.81 -25.21
N LEU A 261 -7.40 -8.31 -24.70
CA LEU A 261 -6.74 -7.82 -23.49
C LEU A 261 -5.64 -6.82 -23.81
N ALA A 262 -5.58 -5.74 -23.06
CA ALA A 262 -4.48 -4.77 -23.07
C ALA A 262 -4.04 -4.42 -21.65
N LEU A 263 -2.73 -4.36 -21.43
CA LEU A 263 -2.16 -3.77 -20.22
C LEU A 263 -2.24 -2.24 -20.33
N VAL A 264 -2.66 -1.56 -19.27
CA VAL A 264 -2.51 -0.10 -19.23
C VAL A 264 -1.02 0.27 -19.17
N GLU A 265 -0.66 1.42 -19.77
CA GLU A 265 0.76 1.78 -19.95
C GLU A 265 1.55 1.89 -18.64
N PRO A 266 1.03 2.51 -17.54
CA PRO A 266 1.76 2.53 -16.27
C PRO A 266 2.03 1.13 -15.70
N ALA A 267 1.07 0.20 -15.79
CA ALA A 267 1.26 -1.18 -15.32
C ALA A 267 2.38 -1.89 -16.10
N ARG A 268 2.45 -1.65 -17.43
CA ARG A 268 3.50 -2.19 -18.30
C ARG A 268 4.88 -1.69 -17.91
N ARG A 269 5.00 -0.42 -17.55
CA ARG A 269 6.26 0.21 -17.14
C ARG A 269 6.69 -0.22 -15.74
N ALA A 270 5.82 -0.15 -14.75
CA ALA A 270 6.16 -0.40 -13.35
C ALA A 270 6.42 -1.88 -13.03
N GLN A 271 5.72 -2.79 -13.70
CA GLN A 271 5.78 -4.22 -13.41
C GLN A 271 5.61 -4.50 -11.91
N SER A 272 4.48 -4.07 -11.37
CA SER A 272 4.11 -4.27 -9.97
C SER A 272 3.39 -5.60 -9.76
N SER A 273 3.17 -6.01 -8.50
CA SER A 273 2.41 -7.21 -8.13
C SER A 273 0.93 -7.16 -8.54
N TYR A 274 0.43 -6.00 -8.87
CA TYR A 274 -0.90 -5.81 -9.49
C TYR A 274 -0.77 -5.13 -10.83
N VAL A 275 -1.61 -5.57 -11.77
CA VAL A 275 -1.73 -4.94 -13.10
C VAL A 275 -3.17 -4.59 -13.38
N LEU A 276 -3.39 -3.42 -13.95
CA LEU A 276 -4.67 -3.03 -14.52
C LEU A 276 -4.70 -3.45 -15.98
N LEU A 277 -5.75 -4.18 -16.35
CA LEU A 277 -6.01 -4.65 -17.70
C LEU A 277 -7.28 -3.98 -18.22
N GLU A 278 -7.30 -3.66 -19.50
CA GLU A 278 -8.48 -3.29 -20.26
C GLU A 278 -8.93 -4.47 -21.12
N PHE A 279 -10.22 -4.73 -21.15
CA PHE A 279 -10.84 -5.73 -22.01
C PHE A 279 -11.73 -5.08 -23.07
N MET A 280 -11.46 -5.39 -24.33
CA MET A 280 -12.11 -4.80 -25.49
C MET A 280 -13.31 -5.62 -25.99
N GLY A 281 -13.63 -6.74 -25.36
CA GLY A 281 -14.74 -7.62 -25.71
C GLY A 281 -15.99 -7.43 -24.84
N ASP A 282 -16.86 -8.43 -24.87
CA ASP A 282 -18.06 -8.50 -24.02
C ASP A 282 -17.66 -8.87 -22.59
N VAL A 283 -17.79 -7.91 -21.68
CA VAL A 283 -17.37 -8.04 -20.28
C VAL A 283 -18.19 -9.07 -19.52
N GLU A 284 -19.49 -9.16 -19.77
CA GLU A 284 -20.35 -10.12 -19.07
C GLU A 284 -20.01 -11.55 -19.45
N ILE A 285 -19.64 -11.78 -20.70
CA ILE A 285 -19.18 -13.10 -21.15
C ILE A 285 -17.83 -13.44 -20.50
N LEU A 286 -16.86 -12.50 -20.46
CA LEU A 286 -15.59 -12.70 -19.75
C LEU A 286 -15.83 -13.01 -18.27
N ARG A 287 -16.65 -12.22 -17.60
CA ARG A 287 -16.96 -12.36 -16.18
C ARG A 287 -17.59 -13.72 -15.87
N SER A 288 -18.55 -14.14 -16.69
CA SER A 288 -19.20 -15.45 -16.57
C SER A 288 -18.20 -16.58 -16.77
N GLY A 289 -17.37 -16.50 -17.81
CA GLY A 289 -16.35 -17.51 -18.12
C GLY A 289 -15.32 -17.69 -17.01
N LEU A 290 -14.83 -16.59 -16.44
CA LEU A 290 -13.90 -16.63 -15.30
C LEU A 290 -14.54 -17.25 -14.06
N ARG A 291 -15.78 -16.84 -13.72
CA ARG A 291 -16.52 -17.39 -12.57
C ARG A 291 -16.78 -18.89 -12.70
N GLN A 292 -17.13 -19.38 -13.89
CA GLN A 292 -17.33 -20.81 -14.13
C GLN A 292 -16.07 -21.65 -13.85
N GLN A 293 -14.89 -21.01 -13.93
CA GLN A 293 -13.61 -21.65 -13.65
C GLN A 293 -13.08 -21.34 -12.26
N GLY A 294 -13.90 -20.71 -11.39
CA GLY A 294 -13.51 -20.35 -10.01
C GLY A 294 -12.50 -19.22 -9.95
N ILE A 295 -12.38 -18.40 -11.01
CA ILE A 295 -11.45 -17.26 -11.04
C ILE A 295 -12.21 -15.99 -10.71
N ASP A 296 -11.73 -15.28 -9.70
CA ASP A 296 -12.25 -13.98 -9.30
C ASP A 296 -11.20 -12.89 -9.50
N VAL A 297 -11.62 -11.78 -10.10
CA VAL A 297 -10.79 -10.59 -10.32
C VAL A 297 -11.52 -9.36 -9.83
N MET A 298 -10.77 -8.32 -9.49
CA MET A 298 -11.37 -7.08 -9.04
C MET A 298 -11.68 -6.17 -10.22
N TRP A 299 -12.96 -5.82 -10.40
CA TRP A 299 -13.44 -5.09 -11.55
C TRP A 299 -13.33 -3.57 -11.41
N GLY A 300 -13.33 -2.88 -12.56
CA GLY A 300 -13.15 -1.42 -12.65
C GLY A 300 -14.04 -0.56 -11.75
N PRO A 301 -15.34 -0.87 -11.60
CA PRO A 301 -16.22 -0.06 -10.74
C PRO A 301 -15.74 0.09 -9.29
N GLU A 302 -15.03 -0.90 -8.74
CA GLU A 302 -14.42 -0.81 -7.40
C GLU A 302 -13.35 0.28 -7.31
N PHE A 303 -12.74 0.63 -8.44
CA PHE A 303 -11.71 1.67 -8.55
C PHE A 303 -12.24 3.00 -9.12
N GLY A 304 -13.56 3.07 -9.42
CA GLY A 304 -14.16 4.22 -10.09
C GLY A 304 -13.93 4.25 -11.60
N LEU A 305 -13.68 3.08 -12.21
CA LEU A 305 -13.55 2.88 -13.64
C LEU A 305 -14.77 2.16 -14.22
N THR A 306 -14.86 2.08 -15.55
CA THR A 306 -15.86 1.24 -16.21
C THR A 306 -15.55 -0.23 -15.99
N ASP A 307 -16.52 -1.09 -16.24
CA ASP A 307 -16.42 -2.55 -16.12
C ASP A 307 -15.48 -3.21 -17.15
N ARG A 308 -15.02 -2.44 -18.15
CA ARG A 308 -13.98 -2.88 -19.11
C ARG A 308 -12.62 -3.09 -18.47
N TYR A 309 -12.38 -2.47 -17.31
CA TYR A 309 -11.13 -2.59 -16.58
C TYR A 309 -11.24 -3.63 -15.47
N PHE A 310 -10.15 -4.34 -15.21
CA PHE A 310 -10.02 -5.19 -14.04
C PHE A 310 -8.57 -5.29 -13.60
N ARG A 311 -8.40 -5.56 -12.31
CA ARG A 311 -7.10 -5.75 -11.71
C ARG A 311 -6.80 -7.25 -11.57
N LEU A 312 -5.63 -7.65 -12.07
CA LEU A 312 -5.09 -8.99 -11.90
C LEU A 312 -3.89 -8.95 -10.93
N GLU A 313 -3.81 -9.92 -10.02
CA GLU A 313 -2.62 -10.16 -9.24
C GLU A 313 -1.62 -11.00 -10.04
N VAL A 314 -0.34 -10.61 -10.01
CA VAL A 314 0.72 -11.21 -10.83
C VAL A 314 1.95 -11.63 -10.02
N SER A 315 1.85 -11.67 -8.70
CA SER A 315 2.94 -12.17 -7.84
C SER A 315 3.09 -13.70 -7.88
N GLU A 316 2.11 -14.42 -8.42
CA GLU A 316 2.14 -15.87 -8.59
C GLU A 316 1.95 -16.25 -10.06
N PRO A 317 3.00 -16.67 -10.78
CA PRO A 317 2.92 -17.02 -12.21
C PRO A 317 1.89 -18.13 -12.53
N GLU A 318 1.64 -19.03 -11.60
CA GLU A 318 0.66 -20.11 -11.78
C GLU A 318 -0.76 -19.56 -11.86
N ASN A 319 -1.11 -18.58 -11.04
CA ASN A 319 -2.40 -17.91 -11.11
C ASN A 319 -2.61 -17.21 -12.46
N VAL A 320 -1.54 -16.62 -13.00
CA VAL A 320 -1.55 -16.00 -14.34
C VAL A 320 -1.75 -17.04 -15.44
N ARG A 321 -1.15 -18.23 -15.33
CA ARG A 321 -1.37 -19.34 -16.27
C ARG A 321 -2.83 -19.79 -16.24
N VAL A 322 -3.37 -20.04 -15.06
CA VAL A 322 -4.79 -20.44 -14.88
C VAL A 322 -5.71 -19.40 -15.52
N PHE A 323 -5.45 -18.11 -15.32
CA PHE A 323 -6.21 -17.03 -15.96
C PHE A 323 -6.10 -17.09 -17.50
N ILE A 324 -4.91 -17.27 -18.06
CA ILE A 324 -4.70 -17.36 -19.51
C ILE A 324 -5.40 -18.59 -20.10
N ASP A 325 -5.32 -19.73 -19.42
CA ASP A 325 -5.97 -20.97 -19.88
C ASP A 325 -7.50 -20.84 -19.85
N ALA A 326 -8.05 -20.11 -18.89
CA ALA A 326 -9.45 -19.76 -18.85
C ALA A 326 -9.90 -18.93 -20.06
N LEU A 327 -9.10 -17.95 -20.47
CA LEU A 327 -9.36 -17.14 -21.67
C LEU A 327 -9.35 -18.00 -22.94
N ARG A 328 -8.41 -18.94 -23.05
CA ARG A 328 -8.32 -19.86 -24.20
C ARG A 328 -9.53 -20.74 -24.30
N ALA A 329 -9.91 -21.40 -23.21
CA ALA A 329 -11.05 -22.27 -23.14
C ALA A 329 -12.38 -21.57 -23.50
N ASP A 330 -12.55 -20.33 -23.06
CA ASP A 330 -13.71 -19.50 -23.40
C ASP A 330 -13.75 -19.18 -24.89
N ARG A 331 -12.62 -18.85 -25.52
CA ARG A 331 -12.52 -18.59 -26.96
C ARG A 331 -12.85 -19.83 -27.81
N GLU A 332 -12.32 -21.00 -27.44
CA GLU A 332 -12.56 -22.26 -28.17
C GLU A 332 -14.03 -22.63 -28.13
N LYS A 333 -14.71 -22.50 -26.98
CA LYS A 333 -16.16 -22.71 -26.87
C LYS A 333 -16.96 -21.82 -27.81
N ARG A 334 -16.56 -20.54 -27.95
CA ARG A 334 -17.26 -19.59 -28.84
C ARG A 334 -17.03 -19.85 -30.32
N GLN A 335 -15.90 -20.44 -30.69
CA GLN A 335 -15.61 -20.81 -32.09
C GLN A 335 -16.32 -22.10 -32.50
N SER A 336 -16.75 -22.91 -31.52
CA SER A 336 -17.43 -24.19 -31.72
C SER A 336 -18.97 -24.09 -31.63
N ALA A 337 -19.50 -22.94 -31.18
CA ALA A 337 -20.94 -22.65 -31.08
C ALA A 337 -21.41 -21.79 -32.27
#